data_d1fdc7f98ec66b4ce3448be47801cbb4
#
_entry.id   d1fdc7f98ec66b4ce3448be47801cbb4
#
_cell.length_a   1.000
_cell.length_b   1.000
_cell.length_c   1.000
_cell.angle_alpha   90.00
_cell.angle_beta   90.00
_cell.angle_gamma   90.00
#
_symmetry.space_group_name_H-M   'P 1'
#
loop_
_entity.id
_entity.type
_entity.pdbx_description
1 polymer ?
#
loop_
_entity_poly.entity_id
_entity_poly.type
_entity_poly.pdbx_seq_one_letter_code
_entity_poly.pdbx_strand_id
1 'polypeptide(L)'
;AHVLVAKALTRTEKMLCAIARGLDIVNVSWIKTMIRKRERIDPKAHVLRDRNREHQWSMSLPDVLSRSQDNPSSLLRGHTFYIFKHTEPSRDVLTRVIEAAGGSVEHATGKTDARVLASDQAHVIGSAADETAIHALQSHYTKAHGSPLAVYTAEVVLAGVLRQQMDWTSTYQLSAT
;
A
#
# COMPACT_ATOMS: atom_id res chain seq x y z
N ALA A 1 14.33 -11.07 -8.96
CA ALA A 1 13.64 -10.69 -10.18
C ALA A 1 13.51 -9.17 -10.18
N HIS A 2 13.76 -8.56 -11.31
CA HIS A 2 13.77 -7.09 -11.42
C HIS A 2 12.68 -6.58 -12.36
N VAL A 3 11.87 -7.46 -12.92
CA VAL A 3 10.83 -7.15 -13.90
C VAL A 3 9.55 -7.92 -13.58
N LEU A 4 8.43 -7.23 -13.59
CA LEU A 4 7.09 -7.82 -13.57
C LEU A 4 6.47 -7.75 -14.97
N VAL A 5 6.08 -8.89 -15.52
CA VAL A 5 5.35 -8.95 -16.79
C VAL A 5 3.86 -9.05 -16.52
N ALA A 6 3.07 -8.12 -17.06
CA ALA A 6 1.63 -8.07 -16.85
C ALA A 6 0.87 -7.77 -18.15
N LYS A 7 -0.39 -8.19 -18.23
CA LYS A 7 -1.29 -7.87 -19.36
C LYS A 7 -2.02 -6.54 -19.15
N ALA A 8 -2.28 -6.20 -17.91
CA ALA A 8 -3.02 -5.00 -17.51
C ALA A 8 -2.53 -4.53 -16.13
N LEU A 9 -2.76 -3.26 -15.84
CA LEU A 9 -2.55 -2.72 -14.50
C LEU A 9 -3.63 -3.28 -13.55
N THR A 10 -3.20 -3.80 -12.39
CA THR A 10 -4.11 -4.39 -11.39
C THR A 10 -3.73 -3.91 -10.00
N ARG A 11 -4.62 -4.08 -9.04
CA ARG A 11 -4.36 -3.77 -7.62
C ARG A 11 -4.06 -5.04 -6.81
N THR A 12 -3.46 -6.03 -7.45
CA THR A 12 -3.05 -7.27 -6.77
C THR A 12 -1.81 -7.04 -5.91
N GLU A 13 -1.64 -7.83 -4.85
CA GLU A 13 -0.44 -7.84 -4.01
C GLU A 13 0.84 -7.80 -4.84
N LYS A 14 0.95 -8.69 -5.83
CA LYS A 14 2.15 -8.80 -6.68
C LYS A 14 2.45 -7.49 -7.43
N MET A 15 1.43 -6.82 -7.95
CA MET A 15 1.57 -5.54 -8.65
C MET A 15 1.99 -4.43 -7.69
N LEU A 16 1.32 -4.33 -6.54
CA LEU A 16 1.62 -3.31 -5.53
C LEU A 16 3.04 -3.48 -4.97
N CYS A 17 3.45 -4.71 -4.66
CA CYS A 17 4.83 -4.99 -4.22
C CYS A 17 5.87 -4.67 -5.30
N ALA A 18 5.56 -4.92 -6.57
CA ALA A 18 6.45 -4.56 -7.68
C ALA A 18 6.62 -3.04 -7.80
N ILE A 19 5.52 -2.29 -7.72
CA ILE A 19 5.53 -0.81 -7.70
C ILE A 19 6.36 -0.31 -6.51
N ALA A 20 6.08 -0.78 -5.30
CA ALA A 20 6.77 -0.33 -4.09
C ALA A 20 8.29 -0.55 -4.15
N ARG A 21 8.72 -1.65 -4.76
CA ARG A 21 10.15 -2.00 -4.92
C ARG A 21 10.81 -1.35 -6.13
N GLY A 22 10.11 -0.54 -6.90
CA GLY A 22 10.66 0.09 -8.11
C GLY A 22 11.02 -0.89 -9.21
N LEU A 23 10.30 -2.03 -9.33
CA LEU A 23 10.56 -2.98 -10.40
C LEU A 23 10.03 -2.45 -11.74
N ASP A 24 10.69 -2.79 -12.83
CA ASP A 24 10.14 -2.55 -14.16
C ASP A 24 8.87 -3.37 -14.35
N ILE A 25 7.80 -2.70 -14.78
CA ILE A 25 6.51 -3.35 -15.08
C ILE A 25 6.27 -3.24 -16.59
N VAL A 26 6.33 -4.38 -17.27
CA VAL A 26 6.30 -4.44 -18.72
C VAL A 26 5.09 -5.25 -19.23
N ASN A 27 4.70 -4.96 -20.46
CA ASN A 27 3.68 -5.75 -21.13
C ASN A 27 4.25 -7.05 -21.72
N VAL A 28 3.36 -7.97 -22.07
CA VAL A 28 3.74 -9.31 -22.61
C VAL A 28 4.52 -9.22 -23.92
N SER A 29 4.40 -8.12 -24.67
CA SER A 29 5.15 -7.94 -25.93
C SER A 29 6.66 -7.89 -25.71
N TRP A 30 7.14 -7.51 -24.52
CA TRP A 30 8.54 -7.55 -24.14
C TRP A 30 9.16 -8.95 -24.31
N ILE A 31 8.50 -9.97 -23.73
CA ILE A 31 8.96 -11.36 -23.87
C ILE A 31 8.91 -11.81 -25.34
N LYS A 32 7.81 -11.49 -26.05
CA LYS A 32 7.66 -11.85 -27.48
C LYS A 32 8.77 -11.24 -28.32
N THR A 33 9.16 -10.00 -28.03
CA THR A 33 10.23 -9.31 -28.76
C THR A 33 11.59 -9.94 -28.48
N MET A 34 11.90 -10.28 -27.22
CA MET A 34 13.15 -10.99 -26.88
C MET A 34 13.26 -12.33 -27.59
N ILE A 35 12.18 -13.13 -27.59
CA ILE A 35 12.14 -14.43 -28.29
C ILE A 35 12.41 -14.24 -29.79
N ARG A 36 11.72 -13.27 -30.42
CA ARG A 36 11.85 -13.02 -31.87
C ARG A 36 13.26 -12.56 -32.27
N LYS A 37 13.83 -11.64 -31.47
CA LYS A 37 15.13 -11.06 -31.74
C LYS A 37 16.29 -11.91 -31.20
N ARG A 38 16.02 -12.87 -30.32
CA ARG A 38 17.01 -13.69 -29.63
C ARG A 38 18.06 -12.86 -28.87
N GLU A 39 17.64 -11.70 -28.38
CA GLU A 39 18.49 -10.78 -27.62
C GLU A 39 17.75 -10.24 -26.39
N ARG A 40 18.51 -9.74 -25.42
CA ARG A 40 17.96 -9.08 -24.24
C ARG A 40 17.53 -7.67 -24.60
N ILE A 41 16.25 -7.35 -24.39
CA ILE A 41 15.65 -6.06 -24.69
C ILE A 41 15.50 -5.24 -23.41
N ASP A 42 15.80 -3.94 -23.46
CA ASP A 42 15.57 -3.02 -22.35
C ASP A 42 14.07 -3.00 -21.99
N PRO A 43 13.70 -3.32 -20.73
CA PRO A 43 12.33 -3.29 -20.27
C PRO A 43 11.70 -1.90 -20.39
N LYS A 44 12.45 -0.82 -20.29
CA LYS A 44 11.96 0.55 -20.38
C LYS A 44 11.25 0.87 -21.69
N ALA A 45 11.63 0.20 -22.79
CA ALA A 45 10.95 0.34 -24.09
C ALA A 45 9.56 -0.36 -24.13
N HIS A 46 9.24 -1.17 -23.12
CA HIS A 46 8.04 -1.99 -23.08
C HIS A 46 7.22 -1.80 -21.79
N VAL A 47 7.35 -0.65 -21.14
CA VAL A 47 6.58 -0.32 -19.93
C VAL A 47 5.09 -0.53 -20.18
N LEU A 48 4.43 -1.19 -19.24
CA LEU A 48 2.98 -1.41 -19.29
C LEU A 48 2.25 -0.05 -19.33
N ARG A 49 1.29 0.06 -20.23
CA ARG A 49 0.39 1.22 -20.35
C ARG A 49 -1.05 0.74 -20.31
N ASP A 50 -1.81 1.28 -19.38
CA ASP A 50 -3.25 0.98 -19.20
C ASP A 50 -3.98 2.29 -18.90
N ARG A 51 -4.16 3.09 -19.95
CA ARG A 51 -4.70 4.45 -19.83
C ARG A 51 -6.06 4.50 -19.13
N ASN A 52 -6.90 3.48 -19.32
CA ASN A 52 -8.23 3.43 -18.70
C ASN A 52 -8.09 3.31 -17.16
N ARG A 53 -7.24 2.40 -16.69
CA ARG A 53 -7.00 2.20 -15.26
C ARG A 53 -6.15 3.31 -14.65
N GLU A 54 -5.17 3.82 -15.37
CA GLU A 54 -4.40 5.00 -14.96
C GLU A 54 -5.33 6.19 -14.71
N HIS A 55 -6.28 6.44 -15.60
CA HIS A 55 -7.30 7.49 -15.43
C HIS A 55 -8.25 7.17 -14.27
N GLN A 56 -8.79 5.94 -14.20
CA GLN A 56 -9.70 5.50 -13.13
C GLN A 56 -9.07 5.68 -11.73
N TRP A 57 -7.77 5.47 -11.60
CA TRP A 57 -7.07 5.56 -10.32
C TRP A 57 -6.29 6.86 -10.14
N SER A 58 -6.49 7.83 -11.03
CA SER A 58 -5.88 9.16 -10.99
C SER A 58 -4.36 9.09 -10.82
N MET A 59 -3.70 8.27 -11.67
CA MET A 59 -2.26 8.05 -11.64
C MET A 59 -1.69 7.89 -13.06
N SER A 60 -0.38 8.03 -13.18
CA SER A 60 0.40 7.67 -14.37
C SER A 60 1.42 6.61 -13.96
N LEU A 61 1.34 5.42 -14.55
CA LEU A 61 2.25 4.33 -14.18
C LEU A 61 3.72 4.69 -14.42
N PRO A 62 4.13 5.32 -15.53
CA PRO A 62 5.52 5.75 -15.70
C PRO A 62 6.00 6.70 -14.59
N ASP A 63 5.18 7.68 -14.18
CA ASP A 63 5.55 8.64 -13.14
C ASP A 63 5.66 7.96 -11.76
N VAL A 64 4.75 7.02 -11.48
CA VAL A 64 4.79 6.20 -10.27
C VAL A 64 6.05 5.34 -10.24
N LEU A 65 6.40 4.69 -11.35
CA LEU A 65 7.61 3.87 -11.43
C LEU A 65 8.87 4.72 -11.30
N SER A 66 8.91 5.92 -11.89
CA SER A 66 10.03 6.84 -11.71
C SER A 66 10.25 7.15 -10.23
N ARG A 67 9.19 7.56 -9.51
CA ARG A 67 9.27 7.87 -8.06
C ARG A 67 9.74 6.68 -7.23
N SER A 68 9.23 5.48 -7.51
CA SER A 68 9.62 4.28 -6.75
C SER A 68 11.02 3.78 -7.13
N GLN A 69 11.47 3.99 -8.34
CA GLN A 69 12.84 3.64 -8.77
C GLN A 69 13.89 4.58 -8.20
N ASP A 70 13.56 5.87 -8.01
CA ASP A 70 14.45 6.83 -7.35
C ASP A 70 14.70 6.46 -5.89
N ASN A 71 13.69 5.94 -5.19
CA ASN A 71 13.77 5.53 -3.78
C ASN A 71 13.01 4.21 -3.53
N PRO A 72 13.54 3.05 -3.93
CA PRO A 72 12.87 1.77 -3.77
C PRO A 72 12.57 1.43 -2.30
N SER A 73 11.39 0.88 -2.06
CA SER A 73 10.97 0.45 -0.71
C SER A 73 11.10 1.54 0.36
N SER A 74 10.77 2.78 0.03
CA SER A 74 10.97 3.92 0.95
C SER A 74 9.69 4.66 1.33
N LEU A 75 8.59 4.44 0.59
CA LEU A 75 7.34 5.18 0.78
C LEU A 75 6.82 5.13 2.23
N LEU A 76 6.94 3.99 2.89
CA LEU A 76 6.46 3.75 4.26
C LEU A 76 7.61 3.57 5.27
N ARG A 77 8.82 3.96 4.91
CA ARG A 77 9.97 3.81 5.80
C ARG A 77 9.79 4.59 7.10
N GLY A 78 9.96 3.89 8.22
CA GLY A 78 9.77 4.46 9.56
C GLY A 78 8.33 4.43 10.05
N HIS A 79 7.35 4.09 9.21
CA HIS A 79 5.96 3.96 9.61
C HIS A 79 5.64 2.54 10.11
N THR A 80 4.86 2.46 11.19
CA THR A 80 4.36 1.19 11.77
C THR A 80 2.84 1.15 11.65
N PHE A 81 2.32 0.07 11.11
CA PHE A 81 0.90 -0.14 10.88
C PHE A 81 0.36 -1.18 11.86
N TYR A 82 -0.55 -0.77 12.72
CA TYR A 82 -1.29 -1.63 13.64
C TYR A 82 -2.57 -2.10 12.97
N ILE A 83 -2.62 -3.38 12.55
CA ILE A 83 -3.68 -3.91 11.69
C ILE A 83 -4.59 -4.85 12.50
N PHE A 84 -5.90 -4.55 12.51
CA PHE A 84 -6.92 -5.42 13.06
C PHE A 84 -7.10 -6.71 12.25
N LYS A 85 -7.84 -7.67 12.81
CA LYS A 85 -7.92 -9.04 12.28
C LYS A 85 -8.74 -9.16 10.99
N HIS A 86 -9.83 -8.41 10.86
CA HIS A 86 -10.85 -8.63 9.82
C HIS A 86 -10.78 -7.62 8.67
N THR A 87 -9.57 -7.18 8.33
CA THR A 87 -9.35 -6.28 7.19
C THR A 87 -9.49 -7.00 5.85
N GLU A 88 -9.91 -6.27 4.81
CA GLU A 88 -9.86 -6.71 3.43
C GLU A 88 -9.06 -5.70 2.61
N PRO A 89 -8.01 -6.17 1.90
CA PRO A 89 -7.49 -7.54 1.88
C PRO A 89 -6.96 -8.00 3.25
N SER A 90 -6.72 -9.31 3.38
CA SER A 90 -6.27 -9.90 4.65
C SER A 90 -4.99 -9.22 5.16
N ARG A 91 -4.81 -9.25 6.48
CA ARG A 91 -3.61 -8.71 7.11
C ARG A 91 -2.31 -9.22 6.48
N ASP A 92 -2.22 -10.50 6.12
CA ASP A 92 -1.03 -11.07 5.50
C ASP A 92 -0.70 -10.41 4.14
N VAL A 93 -1.72 -10.11 3.35
CA VAL A 93 -1.56 -9.39 2.08
C VAL A 93 -1.09 -7.95 2.34
N LEU A 94 -1.73 -7.26 3.30
CA LEU A 94 -1.34 -5.90 3.69
C LEU A 94 0.09 -5.86 4.22
N THR A 95 0.47 -6.83 5.07
CA THR A 95 1.83 -6.95 5.60
C THR A 95 2.86 -6.99 4.48
N ARG A 96 2.67 -7.87 3.50
CA ARG A 96 3.62 -7.97 2.37
C ARG A 96 3.70 -6.69 1.53
N VAL A 97 2.60 -5.98 1.36
CA VAL A 97 2.58 -4.71 0.62
C VAL A 97 3.27 -3.60 1.42
N ILE A 98 2.99 -3.49 2.72
CA ILE A 98 3.58 -2.49 3.62
C ILE A 98 5.10 -2.72 3.73
N GLU A 99 5.53 -3.95 3.98
CA GLU A 99 6.95 -4.31 4.05
C GLU A 99 7.68 -4.07 2.72
N ALA A 100 7.03 -4.37 1.59
CA ALA A 100 7.58 -4.05 0.28
C ALA A 100 7.79 -2.54 0.08
N ALA A 101 6.98 -1.71 0.73
CA ALA A 101 7.09 -0.25 0.72
C ALA A 101 7.99 0.31 1.85
N GLY A 102 8.61 -0.56 2.68
CA GLY A 102 9.57 -0.20 3.71
C GLY A 102 8.99 0.08 5.09
N GLY A 103 7.68 -0.16 5.30
CA GLY A 103 7.01 -0.05 6.59
C GLY A 103 7.12 -1.31 7.43
N SER A 104 6.64 -1.24 8.67
CA SER A 104 6.50 -2.38 9.59
C SER A 104 5.05 -2.60 10.00
N VAL A 105 4.71 -3.82 10.40
CA VAL A 105 3.35 -4.20 10.75
C VAL A 105 3.31 -4.87 12.12
N GLU A 106 2.33 -4.45 12.91
CA GLU A 106 1.99 -5.00 14.22
C GLU A 106 0.51 -5.39 14.26
N HIS A 107 0.16 -6.27 15.20
CA HIS A 107 -1.22 -6.68 15.40
C HIS A 107 -1.97 -5.67 16.28
N ALA A 108 -3.08 -5.11 15.79
CA ALA A 108 -3.98 -4.31 16.58
C ALA A 108 -5.02 -5.16 17.31
N THR A 109 -5.32 -4.76 18.53
CA THR A 109 -6.41 -5.26 19.35
C THR A 109 -7.04 -4.10 20.12
N GLY A 110 -8.21 -4.31 20.72
CA GLY A 110 -8.82 -3.32 21.63
C GLY A 110 -7.97 -2.98 22.87
N LYS A 111 -6.87 -3.72 23.11
CA LYS A 111 -5.93 -3.55 24.24
C LYS A 111 -4.56 -3.10 23.79
N THR A 112 -4.36 -2.74 22.53
CA THR A 112 -3.08 -2.19 22.04
C THR A 112 -2.71 -0.96 22.88
N ASP A 113 -1.44 -0.86 23.28
CA ASP A 113 -0.97 0.22 24.15
C ASP A 113 -1.13 1.59 23.44
N ALA A 114 -1.91 2.48 24.03
CA ALA A 114 -2.16 3.81 23.50
C ALA A 114 -0.86 4.64 23.33
N ARG A 115 0.17 4.37 24.14
CA ARG A 115 1.46 5.11 24.07
C ARG A 115 2.21 4.87 22.78
N VAL A 116 2.16 3.65 22.23
CA VAL A 116 2.84 3.37 20.94
C VAL A 116 2.12 4.00 19.76
N LEU A 117 0.82 4.29 19.90
CA LEU A 117 0.00 4.93 18.89
C LEU A 117 0.09 6.47 18.90
N ALA A 118 0.76 7.06 19.87
CA ALA A 118 0.94 8.52 19.96
C ALA A 118 1.99 9.06 18.99
N SER A 119 2.74 8.19 18.32
CA SER A 119 3.70 8.57 17.27
C SER A 119 2.99 8.95 15.98
N ASP A 120 3.44 10.04 15.34
CA ASP A 120 2.97 10.43 14.00
C ASP A 120 3.26 9.38 12.91
N GLN A 121 4.14 8.42 13.22
CA GLN A 121 4.49 7.32 12.34
C GLN A 121 3.70 6.02 12.65
N ALA A 122 2.80 6.05 13.64
CA ALA A 122 1.94 4.92 13.99
C ALA A 122 0.56 5.09 13.37
N HIS A 123 0.11 4.11 12.60
CA HIS A 123 -1.16 4.15 11.89
C HIS A 123 -2.00 2.93 12.21
N VAL A 124 -3.28 3.12 12.44
CA VAL A 124 -4.20 2.03 12.75
C VAL A 124 -5.07 1.72 11.54
N ILE A 125 -5.08 0.45 11.13
CA ILE A 125 -5.90 -0.06 10.03
C ILE A 125 -6.93 -1.03 10.57
N GLY A 126 -8.19 -0.82 10.19
CA GLY A 126 -9.29 -1.70 10.58
C GLY A 126 -10.41 -1.76 9.55
N SER A 127 -11.46 -2.46 9.90
CA SER A 127 -12.68 -2.60 9.10
C SER A 127 -13.92 -2.50 10.01
N ALA A 128 -15.09 -2.37 9.42
CA ALA A 128 -16.34 -2.41 10.16
C ALA A 128 -16.53 -3.71 10.95
N ALA A 129 -15.95 -4.82 10.51
CA ALA A 129 -16.00 -6.10 11.22
C ALA A 129 -15.18 -6.11 12.52
N ASP A 130 -14.32 -5.13 12.74
CA ASP A 130 -13.52 -4.96 13.96
C ASP A 130 -14.08 -3.87 14.89
N GLU A 131 -15.27 -3.34 14.64
CA GLU A 131 -15.88 -2.16 15.29
C GLU A 131 -15.75 -2.17 16.81
N THR A 132 -16.16 -3.26 17.48
CA THR A 132 -16.10 -3.38 18.95
C THR A 132 -14.67 -3.20 19.48
N ALA A 133 -13.68 -3.81 18.80
CA ALA A 133 -12.29 -3.71 19.23
C ALA A 133 -11.70 -2.33 18.91
N ILE A 134 -12.12 -1.72 17.80
CA ILE A 134 -11.75 -0.35 17.42
C ILE A 134 -12.29 0.64 18.47
N HIS A 135 -13.56 0.56 18.86
CA HIS A 135 -14.14 1.42 19.88
C HIS A 135 -13.43 1.31 21.23
N ALA A 136 -13.08 0.07 21.65
CA ALA A 136 -12.31 -0.14 22.87
C ALA A 136 -10.95 0.55 22.79
N LEU A 137 -10.23 0.42 21.69
CA LEU A 137 -8.94 1.05 21.47
C LEU A 137 -9.04 2.58 21.44
N GLN A 138 -10.01 3.13 20.70
CA GLN A 138 -10.27 4.57 20.63
C GLN A 138 -10.59 5.17 21.99
N SER A 139 -11.40 4.48 22.81
CA SER A 139 -11.74 4.91 24.17
C SER A 139 -10.50 4.96 25.07
N HIS A 140 -9.63 3.95 24.99
CA HIS A 140 -8.37 3.93 25.75
C HIS A 140 -7.41 5.04 25.29
N TYR A 141 -7.29 5.23 23.99
CA TYR A 141 -6.43 6.28 23.42
C TYR A 141 -6.90 7.69 23.82
N THR A 142 -8.20 7.97 23.68
CA THR A 142 -8.78 9.27 24.05
C THR A 142 -8.61 9.57 25.54
N LYS A 143 -8.75 8.57 26.42
CA LYS A 143 -8.50 8.73 27.85
C LYS A 143 -7.04 9.07 28.15
N ALA A 144 -6.10 8.50 27.40
CA ALA A 144 -4.67 8.71 27.61
C ALA A 144 -4.15 10.03 27.02
N HIS A 145 -4.70 10.46 25.88
CA HIS A 145 -4.12 11.56 25.09
C HIS A 145 -5.07 12.76 24.91
N GLY A 146 -6.35 12.65 25.28
CA GLY A 146 -7.33 13.74 25.17
C GLY A 146 -7.78 14.06 23.73
N SER A 147 -7.33 13.27 22.73
CA SER A 147 -7.66 13.44 21.32
C SER A 147 -8.16 12.12 20.71
N PRO A 148 -9.00 12.17 19.66
CA PRO A 148 -9.47 10.95 19.01
C PRO A 148 -8.36 10.24 18.24
N LEU A 149 -8.38 8.91 18.23
CA LEU A 149 -7.51 8.08 17.41
C LEU A 149 -8.12 7.90 16.02
N ALA A 150 -7.40 8.31 14.98
CA ALA A 150 -7.79 8.03 13.60
C ALA A 150 -7.55 6.55 13.27
N VAL A 151 -8.58 5.88 12.72
CA VAL A 151 -8.48 4.52 12.20
C VAL A 151 -8.79 4.56 10.72
N TYR A 152 -7.93 3.98 9.92
CA TYR A 152 -8.04 3.99 8.46
C TYR A 152 -8.52 2.64 7.93
N THR A 153 -9.12 2.65 6.76
CA THR A 153 -9.35 1.44 5.97
C THR A 153 -8.05 0.99 5.29
N ALA A 154 -7.99 -0.27 4.88
CA ALA A 154 -6.86 -0.79 4.09
C ALA A 154 -6.59 0.02 2.81
N GLU A 155 -7.60 0.71 2.31
CA GLU A 155 -7.53 1.52 1.08
C GLU A 155 -6.46 2.61 1.16
N VAL A 156 -6.19 3.18 2.34
CA VAL A 156 -5.11 4.18 2.50
C VAL A 156 -3.75 3.63 2.05
N VAL A 157 -3.46 2.37 2.41
CA VAL A 157 -2.22 1.69 2.01
C VAL A 157 -2.25 1.33 0.53
N LEU A 158 -3.34 0.71 0.06
CA LEU A 158 -3.44 0.23 -1.32
C LEU A 158 -3.36 1.37 -2.33
N ALA A 159 -4.09 2.46 -2.10
CA ALA A 159 -4.07 3.65 -2.94
C ALA A 159 -2.73 4.38 -2.83
N GLY A 160 -2.19 4.52 -1.62
CA GLY A 160 -0.91 5.17 -1.37
C GLY A 160 0.25 4.46 -2.09
N VAL A 161 0.34 3.14 -1.95
CA VAL A 161 1.38 2.36 -2.65
C VAL A 161 1.18 2.39 -4.16
N LEU A 162 -0.06 2.28 -4.65
CA LEU A 162 -0.37 2.36 -6.07
C LEU A 162 0.09 3.68 -6.70
N ARG A 163 -0.09 4.80 -5.98
CA ARG A 163 0.27 6.14 -6.45
C ARG A 163 1.67 6.57 -6.04
N GLN A 164 2.36 5.81 -5.19
CA GLN A 164 3.61 6.21 -4.54
C GLN A 164 3.49 7.58 -3.84
N GLN A 165 2.35 7.78 -3.18
CA GLN A 165 2.04 8.97 -2.41
C GLN A 165 0.96 8.63 -1.37
N MET A 166 1.26 8.84 -0.09
CA MET A 166 0.28 8.63 0.98
C MET A 166 -0.68 9.80 1.08
N ASP A 167 -1.94 9.47 1.36
CA ASP A 167 -3.01 10.42 1.61
C ASP A 167 -3.70 10.07 2.93
N TRP A 168 -3.41 10.82 3.97
CA TRP A 168 -3.93 10.65 5.32
C TRP A 168 -5.20 11.44 5.59
N THR A 169 -5.92 11.84 4.56
CA THR A 169 -7.17 12.59 4.69
C THR A 169 -8.30 11.73 5.25
N SER A 170 -9.38 12.38 5.67
CA SER A 170 -10.59 11.73 6.17
C SER A 170 -11.26 10.78 5.16
N THR A 171 -10.95 10.90 3.88
CA THR A 171 -11.47 10.01 2.81
C THR A 171 -11.23 8.53 3.09
N TYR A 172 -10.12 8.19 3.73
CA TYR A 172 -9.76 6.81 4.05
C TYR A 172 -9.98 6.44 5.51
N GLN A 173 -10.50 7.35 6.33
CA GLN A 173 -10.83 7.05 7.72
C GLN A 173 -12.12 6.23 7.80
N LEU A 174 -12.15 5.28 8.72
CA LEU A 174 -13.39 4.63 9.12
C LEU A 174 -14.29 5.66 9.80
N SER A 175 -15.48 5.87 9.24
CA SER A 175 -16.50 6.70 9.88
C SER A 175 -16.87 6.09 11.21
N ALA A 176 -16.86 6.89 12.29
CA ALA A 176 -17.48 6.49 13.54
C ALA A 176 -18.99 6.34 13.27
N THR A 177 -19.51 5.14 13.45
CA THR A 177 -20.95 4.86 13.39
C THR A 177 -21.59 5.22 14.72
#